data_ba46aa2ad1afe233b8340e3ca7cd723d
#
_entry.id   ba46aa2ad1afe233b8340e3ca7cd723d
#
_cell.length_a   1.000
_cell.length_b   1.000
_cell.length_c   1.000
_cell.angle_alpha   90.00
_cell.angle_beta   90.00
_cell.angle_gamma   90.00
#
_symmetry.space_group_name_H-M   'P 1'
#
loop_
_entity.id
_entity.type
_entity.pdbx_description
1 polymer ?
#
loop_
_entity_poly.entity_id
_entity_poly.type
_entity_poly.pdbx_seq_one_letter_code
_entity_poly.pdbx_strand_id
1 'polypeptide(L)'
;LLNTVLERKIQTRKRGLTFNVPTAVPISPQLRLLTYDESFISMQDIYERHCKQVGIGKDDPIIAWVEKMRSTWDGGSYRRTNVDFANLRMELLEEVSVKMISDKILTQFMTMSMSSPSDLWIMRKQFTLQMASTMFLTYILFISARYPGRIHISRSNGVVIMSDMVPTFSPQAPHFKSPDPTPFRLSPNIQHFIGPIGIEGLLASSFMALGTALTSSEHGLEDYLSIFVHDEVRFWFSGMQHQSKHLEPTIDLVKQNVCEVVKRARLMSCRYGQDKASITPVNQAVLDLINYASHPSKLALQDPTWMPWL
;
A
#
# COMPACT_ATOMS: atom_id res chain seq x y z
N LEU A 1 -10.88 -12.03 12.04
CA LEU A 1 -11.53 -11.02 12.89
C LEU A 1 -11.94 -9.79 12.07
N LEU A 2 -11.02 -9.03 11.44
CA LEU A 2 -11.39 -7.83 10.66
C LEU A 2 -12.39 -8.16 9.54
N ASN A 3 -12.22 -9.26 8.80
CA ASN A 3 -13.17 -9.67 7.77
C ASN A 3 -14.57 -9.97 8.33
N THR A 4 -14.66 -10.54 9.52
CA THR A 4 -15.95 -10.76 10.19
C THR A 4 -16.69 -9.44 10.46
N VAL A 5 -15.96 -8.38 10.80
CA VAL A 5 -16.52 -7.03 10.93
C VAL A 5 -17.03 -6.51 9.59
N LEU A 6 -16.26 -6.69 8.50
CA LEU A 6 -16.67 -6.27 7.15
C LEU A 6 -17.93 -7.00 6.65
N GLU A 7 -18.05 -8.28 6.95
CA GLU A 7 -19.22 -9.09 6.57
C GLU A 7 -20.51 -8.65 7.28
N ARG A 8 -20.41 -8.16 8.51
CA ARG A 8 -21.57 -7.68 9.28
C ARG A 8 -22.14 -6.36 8.74
N LYS A 9 -21.32 -5.52 8.12
CA LYS A 9 -21.77 -4.21 7.59
C LYS A 9 -22.25 -4.35 6.15
N ILE A 10 -23.46 -3.85 5.89
CA ILE A 10 -24.12 -3.94 4.57
C ILE A 10 -23.27 -3.31 3.46
N GLN A 11 -22.63 -2.17 3.74
CA GLN A 11 -21.88 -1.42 2.73
C GLN A 11 -20.63 -2.17 2.27
N THR A 12 -19.87 -2.78 3.16
CA THR A 12 -18.68 -3.58 2.84
C THR A 12 -19.05 -4.91 2.22
N ARG A 13 -20.08 -5.59 2.77
CA ARG A 13 -20.57 -6.88 2.24
C ARG A 13 -21.10 -6.75 0.81
N LYS A 14 -21.94 -5.74 0.51
CA LYS A 14 -22.48 -5.53 -0.85
C LYS A 14 -21.39 -5.20 -1.88
N ARG A 15 -20.28 -4.62 -1.46
CA ARG A 15 -19.12 -4.34 -2.33
C ARG A 15 -18.17 -5.53 -2.45
N GLY A 16 -18.28 -6.54 -1.61
CA GLY A 16 -17.34 -7.66 -1.58
C GLY A 16 -15.94 -7.26 -1.06
N LEU A 17 -15.90 -6.30 -0.12
CA LEU A 17 -14.64 -5.86 0.46
C LEU A 17 -14.15 -6.89 1.48
N THR A 18 -12.96 -7.39 1.26
CA THR A 18 -12.28 -8.36 2.13
C THR A 18 -10.80 -8.03 2.23
N PHE A 19 -10.19 -8.36 3.34
CA PHE A 19 -8.74 -8.34 3.49
C PHE A 19 -8.18 -9.71 3.14
N ASN A 20 -7.49 -9.80 2.01
CA ASN A 20 -6.84 -11.03 1.59
C ASN A 20 -5.39 -11.03 2.03
N VAL A 21 -5.07 -12.00 2.86
CA VAL A 21 -3.72 -12.27 3.33
C VAL A 21 -3.38 -13.73 3.03
N PRO A 22 -2.10 -14.06 2.76
CA PRO A 22 -1.71 -15.45 2.59
C PRO A 22 -2.06 -16.24 3.84
N THR A 23 -2.60 -17.45 3.66
CA THR A 23 -2.78 -18.34 4.80
C THR A 23 -1.42 -18.83 5.24
N ALA A 24 -1.11 -18.59 6.51
CA ALA A 24 0.16 -18.98 7.11
C ALA A 24 -0.08 -19.93 8.28
N VAL A 25 0.66 -21.03 8.28
CA VAL A 25 0.70 -21.99 9.42
C VAL A 25 2.06 -21.85 10.09
N PRO A 26 2.13 -21.31 11.32
CA PRO A 26 3.40 -21.22 12.04
C PRO A 26 3.83 -22.59 12.51
N ILE A 27 5.07 -22.98 12.20
CA ILE A 27 5.70 -24.23 12.68
C ILE A 27 6.60 -23.90 13.88
N SER A 28 7.32 -22.79 13.82
CA SER A 28 8.17 -22.28 14.90
C SER A 28 8.22 -20.74 14.83
N PRO A 29 8.84 -20.06 15.80
CA PRO A 29 9.01 -18.60 15.75
C PRO A 29 9.72 -18.08 14.48
N GLN A 30 10.51 -18.95 13.83
CA GLN A 30 11.30 -18.58 12.65
C GLN A 30 10.85 -19.27 11.36
N LEU A 31 9.86 -20.18 11.43
CA LEU A 31 9.44 -21.00 10.30
C LEU A 31 7.92 -21.01 10.17
N ARG A 32 7.43 -20.70 9.00
CA ARG A 32 6.00 -20.76 8.64
C ARG A 32 5.80 -21.39 7.27
N LEU A 33 4.72 -22.11 7.10
CA LEU A 33 4.23 -22.55 5.80
C LEU A 33 3.24 -21.51 5.27
N LEU A 34 3.40 -21.12 4.02
CA LEU A 34 2.48 -20.24 3.31
C LEU A 34 1.76 -21.01 2.22
N THR A 35 0.48 -20.73 2.02
CA THR A 35 -0.26 -21.25 0.88
C THR A 35 0.35 -20.67 -0.41
N TYR A 36 0.72 -21.56 -1.32
CA TYR A 36 1.16 -21.21 -2.66
C TYR A 36 0.03 -21.50 -3.67
N ASP A 37 -0.27 -20.53 -4.53
CA ASP A 37 -1.25 -20.65 -5.60
C ASP A 37 -0.63 -20.11 -6.90
N GLU A 38 -0.47 -21.00 -7.89
CA GLU A 38 0.13 -20.69 -9.20
C GLU A 38 -0.69 -19.69 -10.03
N SER A 39 -1.95 -19.46 -9.68
CA SER A 39 -2.78 -18.46 -10.33
C SER A 39 -2.34 -17.02 -10.04
N PHE A 40 -1.58 -16.82 -8.94
CA PHE A 40 -1.06 -15.52 -8.57
C PHE A 40 0.29 -15.22 -9.24
N ILE A 41 0.48 -13.97 -9.61
CA ILE A 41 1.73 -13.45 -10.13
C ILE A 41 2.08 -12.16 -9.39
N SER A 42 3.34 -11.93 -9.07
CA SER A 42 3.75 -10.67 -8.46
C SER A 42 3.81 -9.54 -9.49
N MET A 43 3.63 -8.30 -9.04
CA MET A 43 3.83 -7.13 -9.91
C MET A 43 5.27 -7.08 -10.43
N GLN A 44 6.24 -7.55 -9.67
CA GLN A 44 7.63 -7.63 -10.11
C GLN A 44 7.80 -8.64 -11.24
N ASP A 45 7.18 -9.83 -11.16
CA ASP A 45 7.26 -10.81 -12.24
C ASP A 45 6.60 -10.32 -13.54
N ILE A 46 5.50 -9.55 -13.42
CA ILE A 46 4.87 -8.89 -14.58
C ILE A 46 5.86 -7.91 -15.23
N TYR A 47 6.53 -7.10 -14.43
CA TYR A 47 7.54 -6.17 -14.88
C TYR A 47 8.74 -6.89 -15.53
N GLU A 48 9.29 -7.93 -14.89
CA GLU A 48 10.43 -8.68 -15.43
C GLU A 48 10.10 -9.38 -16.77
N ARG A 49 8.85 -9.86 -16.92
CA ARG A 49 8.37 -10.39 -18.21
C ARG A 49 8.33 -9.31 -19.28
N HIS A 50 7.83 -8.12 -18.94
CA HIS A 50 7.83 -6.99 -19.87
C HIS A 50 9.25 -6.58 -20.28
N CYS A 51 10.18 -6.47 -19.32
CA CYS A 51 11.58 -6.15 -19.61
C CYS A 51 12.21 -7.15 -20.60
N LYS A 52 11.96 -8.45 -20.41
CA LYS A 52 12.43 -9.49 -21.33
C LYS A 52 11.83 -9.35 -22.75
N GLN A 53 10.58 -8.94 -22.85
CA GLN A 53 9.91 -8.73 -24.16
C GLN A 53 10.46 -7.52 -24.93
N VAL A 54 10.79 -6.45 -24.19
CA VAL A 54 11.29 -5.20 -24.79
C VAL A 54 12.81 -5.20 -24.95
N GLY A 55 13.51 -6.13 -24.28
CA GLY A 55 14.98 -6.22 -24.33
C GLY A 55 15.69 -5.22 -23.42
N ILE A 56 15.05 -4.78 -22.33
CA ILE A 56 15.61 -3.89 -21.31
C ILE A 56 16.03 -4.73 -20.11
N GLY A 57 17.18 -4.41 -19.50
CA GLY A 57 17.60 -5.02 -18.24
C GLY A 57 16.63 -4.63 -17.11
N LYS A 58 16.27 -5.58 -16.25
CA LYS A 58 15.31 -5.32 -15.15
C LYS A 58 15.81 -4.26 -14.18
N ASP A 59 17.11 -4.12 -14.01
CA ASP A 59 17.76 -3.19 -13.08
C ASP A 59 18.16 -1.87 -13.78
N ASP A 60 18.08 -1.79 -15.12
CA ASP A 60 18.51 -0.62 -15.89
C ASP A 60 17.85 0.70 -15.43
N PRO A 61 16.55 0.75 -15.10
CA PRO A 61 15.93 1.98 -14.61
C PRO A 61 16.47 2.43 -13.24
N ILE A 62 16.79 1.46 -12.37
CA ILE A 62 17.37 1.74 -11.06
C ILE A 62 18.82 2.23 -11.22
N ILE A 63 19.58 1.58 -12.09
CA ILE A 63 20.97 1.95 -12.40
C ILE A 63 21.00 3.37 -12.98
N ALA A 64 20.18 3.66 -13.99
CA ALA A 64 20.08 4.98 -14.61
C ALA A 64 19.73 6.07 -13.57
N TRP A 65 18.77 5.77 -12.65
CA TRP A 65 18.42 6.66 -11.56
C TRP A 65 19.62 6.96 -10.65
N VAL A 66 20.29 5.92 -10.18
CA VAL A 66 21.42 6.04 -9.24
C VAL A 66 22.61 6.75 -9.90
N GLU A 67 22.95 6.42 -11.14
CA GLU A 67 24.06 7.06 -11.88
C GLU A 67 23.81 8.55 -12.10
N LYS A 68 22.60 8.93 -12.48
CA LYS A 68 22.27 10.34 -12.68
C LYS A 68 22.22 11.12 -11.38
N MET A 69 21.71 10.53 -10.31
CA MET A 69 21.81 11.12 -8.97
C MET A 69 23.27 11.34 -8.56
N ARG A 70 24.13 10.34 -8.80
CA ARG A 70 25.55 10.41 -8.46
C ARG A 70 26.30 11.45 -9.30
N SER A 71 26.15 11.44 -10.62
CA SER A 71 26.79 12.40 -11.52
C SER A 71 26.42 13.85 -11.19
N THR A 72 25.19 14.05 -10.74
CA THR A 72 24.70 15.36 -10.32
C THR A 72 25.29 15.77 -8.96
N TRP A 73 25.58 14.81 -8.09
CA TRP A 73 26.23 15.03 -6.80
C TRP A 73 27.72 15.37 -6.96
N ASP A 74 28.43 14.59 -7.78
CA ASP A 74 29.87 14.74 -8.00
C ASP A 74 30.24 16.02 -8.82
N GLY A 75 29.26 16.62 -9.51
CA GLY A 75 29.41 17.83 -10.33
C GLY A 75 29.67 19.13 -9.57
N GLY A 76 29.99 19.10 -8.28
CA GLY A 76 30.76 20.13 -7.56
C GLY A 76 30.05 21.44 -7.23
N SER A 77 28.71 21.51 -7.16
CA SER A 77 28.05 22.70 -6.65
C SER A 77 27.60 22.51 -5.19
N TYR A 78 28.41 22.93 -4.27
CA TYR A 78 28.24 22.84 -2.81
C TYR A 78 27.01 23.58 -2.23
N ARG A 79 26.10 24.12 -3.08
CA ARG A 79 24.94 24.92 -2.67
C ARG A 79 23.62 24.47 -3.32
N ARG A 80 23.43 23.16 -3.47
CA ARG A 80 22.10 22.72 -3.90
C ARG A 80 21.16 22.70 -2.71
N THR A 81 20.00 23.32 -2.87
CA THR A 81 18.94 23.35 -1.88
C THR A 81 18.17 22.03 -1.88
N ASN A 82 17.42 21.72 -0.82
CA ASN A 82 16.53 20.58 -0.80
C ASN A 82 15.49 20.61 -1.94
N VAL A 83 15.17 21.79 -2.44
CA VAL A 83 14.26 22.01 -3.58
C VAL A 83 14.89 21.50 -4.88
N ASP A 84 16.17 21.74 -5.10
CA ASP A 84 16.89 21.27 -6.30
C ASP A 84 16.93 19.73 -6.35
N PHE A 85 17.11 19.08 -5.20
CA PHE A 85 17.07 17.62 -5.11
C PHE A 85 15.67 17.05 -5.36
N ALA A 86 14.63 17.71 -4.89
CA ALA A 86 13.26 17.29 -5.14
C ALA A 86 12.92 17.39 -6.63
N ASN A 87 13.31 18.49 -7.28
CA ASN A 87 13.13 18.70 -8.72
C ASN A 87 13.90 17.66 -9.55
N LEU A 88 15.16 17.40 -9.20
CA LEU A 88 15.96 16.39 -9.86
C LEU A 88 15.31 14.99 -9.78
N ARG A 89 14.80 14.61 -8.61
CA ARG A 89 14.10 13.33 -8.45
C ARG A 89 12.80 13.27 -9.27
N MET A 90 12.09 14.37 -9.41
CA MET A 90 10.91 14.44 -10.28
C MET A 90 11.29 14.27 -11.76
N GLU A 91 12.33 14.97 -12.23
CA GLU A 91 12.86 14.82 -13.59
C GLU A 91 13.30 13.37 -13.87
N LEU A 92 13.95 12.72 -12.90
CA LEU A 92 14.35 11.32 -13.00
C LEU A 92 13.14 10.37 -13.08
N LEU A 93 12.13 10.60 -12.25
CA LEU A 93 10.91 9.80 -12.29
C LEU A 93 10.22 9.93 -13.66
N GLU A 94 10.13 11.15 -14.18
CA GLU A 94 9.56 11.41 -15.49
C GLU A 94 10.40 10.75 -16.61
N GLU A 95 11.72 10.89 -16.56
CA GLU A 95 12.60 10.28 -17.54
C GLU A 95 12.47 8.76 -17.57
N VAL A 96 12.46 8.08 -16.42
CA VAL A 96 12.27 6.64 -16.33
C VAL A 96 10.88 6.24 -16.85
N SER A 97 9.83 6.95 -16.41
CA SER A 97 8.45 6.63 -16.77
C SER A 97 8.11 6.89 -18.25
N VAL A 98 8.77 7.86 -18.89
CA VAL A 98 8.51 8.19 -20.30
C VAL A 98 9.41 7.38 -21.25
N LYS A 99 10.71 7.24 -20.91
CA LYS A 99 11.67 6.66 -21.85
C LYS A 99 11.92 5.17 -21.65
N MET A 100 11.77 4.66 -20.43
CA MET A 100 12.16 3.29 -20.11
C MET A 100 10.97 2.40 -19.76
N ILE A 101 10.10 2.85 -18.88
CA ILE A 101 9.05 2.02 -18.29
C ILE A 101 7.68 2.63 -18.53
N SER A 102 6.88 1.97 -19.37
CA SER A 102 5.51 2.40 -19.65
C SER A 102 4.61 2.26 -18.42
N ASP A 103 3.71 3.20 -18.22
CA ASP A 103 2.62 3.14 -17.23
C ASP A 103 1.52 2.12 -17.57
N LYS A 104 1.62 1.45 -18.74
CA LYS A 104 0.62 0.51 -19.27
C LYS A 104 0.99 -0.96 -19.08
N ILE A 105 2.12 -1.27 -18.44
CA ILE A 105 2.62 -2.65 -18.30
C ILE A 105 1.57 -3.56 -17.65
N LEU A 106 1.03 -3.12 -16.50
CA LEU A 106 -0.01 -3.87 -15.79
C LEU A 106 -1.27 -4.02 -16.65
N THR A 107 -1.71 -2.95 -17.30
CA THR A 107 -2.89 -2.98 -18.18
C THR A 107 -2.71 -3.94 -19.34
N GLN A 108 -1.56 -3.89 -20.01
CA GLN A 108 -1.25 -4.77 -21.13
C GLN A 108 -1.24 -6.24 -20.71
N PHE A 109 -0.56 -6.54 -19.61
CA PHE A 109 -0.48 -7.90 -19.09
C PHE A 109 -1.87 -8.45 -18.73
N MET A 110 -2.70 -7.68 -18.03
CA MET A 110 -4.04 -8.10 -17.61
C MET A 110 -4.98 -8.23 -18.83
N THR A 111 -4.86 -7.34 -19.81
CA THR A 111 -5.66 -7.44 -21.05
C THR A 111 -5.33 -8.71 -21.83
N MET A 112 -4.05 -9.08 -21.92
CA MET A 112 -3.63 -10.33 -22.57
C MET A 112 -4.07 -11.59 -21.81
N SER A 113 -4.33 -11.48 -20.52
CA SER A 113 -4.74 -12.60 -19.67
C SER A 113 -6.25 -12.88 -19.74
N MET A 114 -7.04 -11.97 -20.32
CA MET A 114 -8.50 -12.08 -20.37
C MET A 114 -8.99 -12.45 -21.77
N SER A 115 -10.03 -13.28 -21.83
CA SER A 115 -10.62 -13.74 -23.08
C SER A 115 -11.60 -12.74 -23.68
N SER A 116 -12.18 -11.86 -22.87
CA SER A 116 -13.15 -10.88 -23.37
C SER A 116 -13.00 -9.51 -22.65
N PRO A 117 -13.47 -8.41 -23.30
CA PRO A 117 -13.53 -7.10 -22.65
C PRO A 117 -14.43 -7.08 -21.40
N SER A 118 -15.46 -7.89 -21.36
CA SER A 118 -16.34 -8.01 -20.19
C SER A 118 -15.62 -8.63 -19.00
N ASP A 119 -14.82 -9.67 -19.24
CA ASP A 119 -14.02 -10.32 -18.20
C ASP A 119 -12.95 -9.36 -17.68
N LEU A 120 -12.31 -8.59 -18.56
CA LEU A 120 -11.35 -7.55 -18.17
C LEU A 120 -12.00 -6.47 -17.29
N TRP A 121 -13.25 -6.08 -17.61
CA TRP A 121 -13.97 -5.09 -16.82
C TRP A 121 -14.29 -5.62 -15.42
N ILE A 122 -14.75 -6.86 -15.31
CA ILE A 122 -15.03 -7.53 -14.03
C ILE A 122 -13.74 -7.67 -13.21
N MET A 123 -12.66 -8.11 -13.84
CA MET A 123 -11.34 -8.22 -13.22
C MET A 123 -10.84 -6.87 -12.72
N ARG A 124 -10.91 -5.80 -13.54
CA ARG A 124 -10.52 -4.44 -13.14
C ARG A 124 -11.30 -3.94 -11.94
N LYS A 125 -12.61 -4.19 -11.91
CA LYS A 125 -13.47 -3.87 -10.77
C LYS A 125 -13.02 -4.62 -9.51
N GLN A 126 -12.81 -5.93 -9.61
CA GLN A 126 -12.37 -6.75 -8.48
C GLN A 126 -10.98 -6.34 -8.00
N PHE A 127 -10.04 -6.12 -8.93
CA PHE A 127 -8.71 -5.59 -8.62
C PHE A 127 -8.80 -4.27 -7.84
N THR A 128 -9.63 -3.33 -8.29
CA THR A 128 -9.77 -2.03 -7.61
C THR A 128 -10.27 -2.17 -6.17
N LEU A 129 -11.27 -3.03 -5.94
CA LEU A 129 -11.81 -3.32 -4.61
C LEU A 129 -10.75 -3.95 -3.69
N GLN A 130 -9.99 -4.90 -4.22
CA GLN A 130 -8.97 -5.62 -3.45
C GLN A 130 -7.73 -4.75 -3.19
N MET A 131 -7.31 -3.95 -4.18
CA MET A 131 -6.26 -2.95 -3.97
C MET A 131 -6.68 -1.90 -2.93
N ALA A 132 -7.93 -1.44 -2.96
CA ALA A 132 -8.44 -0.53 -1.93
C ALA A 132 -8.34 -1.16 -0.53
N SER A 133 -8.76 -2.43 -0.37
CA SER A 133 -8.63 -3.13 0.91
C SER A 133 -7.18 -3.26 1.36
N THR A 134 -6.27 -3.63 0.45
CA THR A 134 -4.84 -3.75 0.72
C THR A 134 -4.20 -2.41 1.09
N MET A 135 -4.47 -1.36 0.30
CA MET A 135 -3.98 0.00 0.57
C MET A 135 -4.49 0.55 1.89
N PHE A 136 -5.77 0.33 2.20
CA PHE A 136 -6.37 0.72 3.48
C PHE A 136 -5.66 0.03 4.64
N LEU A 137 -5.49 -1.29 4.57
CA LEU A 137 -4.86 -2.07 5.64
C LEU A 137 -3.40 -1.65 5.85
N THR A 138 -2.63 -1.48 4.76
CA THR A 138 -1.24 -1.01 4.84
C THR A 138 -1.13 0.38 5.45
N TYR A 139 -2.07 1.26 5.16
CA TYR A 139 -2.10 2.61 5.73
C TYR A 139 -2.41 2.61 7.22
N ILE A 140 -3.47 1.94 7.66
CA ILE A 140 -3.88 1.97 9.07
C ILE A 140 -2.91 1.24 9.99
N LEU A 141 -2.27 0.15 9.51
CA LEU A 141 -1.33 -0.67 10.28
C LEU A 141 0.14 -0.24 10.10
N PHE A 142 0.41 0.91 9.49
CA PHE A 142 1.78 1.41 9.28
C PHE A 142 2.71 0.43 8.55
N ILE A 143 2.18 -0.34 7.61
CA ILE A 143 2.96 -1.29 6.85
C ILE A 143 3.73 -0.55 5.77
N SER A 144 5.05 -0.61 5.85
CA SER A 144 5.98 -0.12 4.83
C SER A 144 6.49 -1.25 3.94
N ALA A 145 7.54 -1.02 3.18
CA ALA A 145 8.17 -2.02 2.33
C ALA A 145 7.19 -2.65 1.32
N ARG A 146 6.34 -1.82 0.72
CA ARG A 146 5.32 -2.21 -0.28
C ARG A 146 5.95 -2.38 -1.67
N TYR A 147 6.97 -3.26 -1.75
CA TYR A 147 7.68 -3.56 -2.99
C TYR A 147 6.78 -4.32 -3.99
N PRO A 148 7.01 -4.19 -5.31
CA PRO A 148 6.23 -4.89 -6.33
C PRO A 148 6.23 -6.41 -6.16
N GLY A 149 7.33 -6.99 -5.67
CA GLY A 149 7.44 -8.43 -5.42
C GLY A 149 6.57 -8.93 -4.26
N ARG A 150 6.04 -8.03 -3.43
CA ARG A 150 5.12 -8.38 -2.33
C ARG A 150 3.65 -8.28 -2.69
N ILE A 151 3.33 -7.71 -3.82
CA ILE A 151 1.95 -7.54 -4.31
C ILE A 151 1.69 -8.60 -5.36
N HIS A 152 0.86 -9.57 -5.02
CA HIS A 152 0.49 -10.69 -5.88
C HIS A 152 -0.93 -10.51 -6.39
N ILE A 153 -1.13 -10.72 -7.68
CA ILE A 153 -2.39 -10.50 -8.36
C ILE A 153 -2.82 -11.81 -9.03
N SER A 154 -4.06 -12.23 -8.79
CA SER A 154 -4.62 -13.39 -9.47
C SER A 154 -4.89 -13.07 -10.93
N ARG A 155 -4.35 -13.90 -11.82
CA ARG A 155 -4.51 -13.78 -13.28
C ARG A 155 -5.92 -14.10 -13.76
N SER A 156 -6.72 -14.79 -12.95
CA SER A 156 -8.06 -15.24 -13.33
C SER A 156 -9.17 -14.28 -12.90
N ASN A 157 -9.04 -13.65 -11.74
CA ASN A 157 -10.13 -12.88 -11.13
C ASN A 157 -9.74 -11.51 -10.56
N GLY A 158 -8.45 -11.14 -10.60
CA GLY A 158 -7.99 -9.85 -10.12
C GLY A 158 -7.93 -9.69 -8.58
N VAL A 159 -8.03 -10.77 -7.83
CA VAL A 159 -7.81 -10.75 -6.38
C VAL A 159 -6.37 -10.36 -6.11
N VAL A 160 -6.16 -9.50 -5.11
CA VAL A 160 -4.85 -9.01 -4.70
C VAL A 160 -4.52 -9.54 -3.32
N ILE A 161 -3.30 -10.03 -3.16
CA ILE A 161 -2.73 -10.47 -1.87
C ILE A 161 -1.41 -9.76 -1.70
N MET A 162 -1.17 -9.21 -0.52
CA MET A 162 0.14 -8.67 -0.16
C MET A 162 0.81 -9.61 0.86
N SER A 163 2.04 -10.01 0.57
CA SER A 163 2.86 -10.78 1.51
C SER A 163 3.56 -9.86 2.53
N ASP A 164 3.99 -10.44 3.65
CA ASP A 164 4.79 -9.77 4.67
C ASP A 164 4.19 -8.47 5.21
N MET A 165 2.95 -8.54 5.66
CA MET A 165 2.25 -7.43 6.29
C MET A 165 2.74 -7.20 7.73
N VAL A 166 3.95 -6.63 7.88
CA VAL A 166 4.54 -6.33 9.18
C VAL A 166 4.52 -4.82 9.41
N PRO A 167 3.95 -4.36 10.54
CA PRO A 167 3.99 -2.95 10.93
C PRO A 167 5.42 -2.44 11.10
N THR A 168 5.63 -1.18 10.79
CA THR A 168 6.93 -0.52 10.93
C THR A 168 6.94 0.37 12.16
N PHE A 169 8.01 0.27 12.92
CA PHE A 169 8.22 1.06 14.13
C PHE A 169 9.20 2.20 13.88
N SER A 170 9.15 3.19 14.75
CA SER A 170 10.21 4.19 14.85
C SER A 170 11.54 3.51 15.22
N PRO A 171 12.68 3.92 14.65
CA PRO A 171 13.98 3.37 15.04
C PRO A 171 14.35 3.63 16.50
N GLN A 172 13.77 4.69 17.09
CA GLN A 172 14.12 5.15 18.44
C GLN A 172 13.17 4.66 19.52
N ALA A 173 11.95 4.24 19.16
CA ALA A 173 10.90 3.92 20.13
C ALA A 173 9.89 2.95 19.51
N PRO A 174 9.23 2.10 20.33
CA PRO A 174 8.25 1.12 19.85
C PRO A 174 6.89 1.76 19.50
N HIS A 175 6.93 2.89 18.81
CA HIS A 175 5.76 3.54 18.25
C HIS A 175 5.66 3.24 16.77
N PHE A 176 4.45 2.96 16.30
CA PHE A 176 4.19 2.75 14.87
C PHE A 176 4.53 4.01 14.07
N LYS A 177 5.38 3.84 13.08
CA LYS A 177 5.80 4.92 12.20
C LYS A 177 6.15 4.38 10.83
N SER A 178 5.51 4.89 9.79
CA SER A 178 5.89 4.57 8.42
C SER A 178 6.99 5.54 7.96
N PRO A 179 8.14 5.03 7.48
CA PRO A 179 9.18 5.86 6.89
C PRO A 179 8.85 6.29 5.46
N ASP A 180 7.88 5.64 4.82
CA ASP A 180 7.54 5.87 3.43
C ASP A 180 6.96 7.27 3.19
N PRO A 181 7.39 8.00 2.16
CA PRO A 181 6.88 9.33 1.82
C PRO A 181 5.43 9.30 1.33
N THR A 182 4.91 8.15 0.90
CA THR A 182 3.50 7.98 0.49
C THR A 182 2.71 7.13 1.48
N PRO A 183 1.41 7.42 1.69
CA PRO A 183 0.58 6.66 2.64
C PRO A 183 0.35 5.21 2.22
N PHE A 184 0.24 4.96 0.92
CA PHE A 184 0.08 3.64 0.30
C PHE A 184 0.64 3.66 -1.12
N ARG A 185 0.75 2.47 -1.75
CA ARG A 185 1.27 2.35 -3.10
C ARG A 185 0.16 2.63 -4.12
N LEU A 186 0.27 3.75 -4.84
CA LEU A 186 -0.60 4.12 -5.96
C LEU A 186 0.27 4.66 -7.11
N SER A 187 1.09 3.77 -7.66
CA SER A 187 2.02 4.05 -8.76
C SER A 187 1.30 4.29 -10.09
N PRO A 188 1.95 4.89 -11.11
CA PRO A 188 1.35 5.15 -12.42
C PRO A 188 0.75 3.92 -13.09
N ASN A 189 1.39 2.76 -12.99
CA ASN A 189 0.87 1.50 -13.53
C ASN A 189 -0.44 1.06 -12.86
N ILE A 190 -0.54 1.20 -11.54
CA ILE A 190 -1.78 0.91 -10.80
C ILE A 190 -2.85 1.93 -11.16
N GLN A 191 -2.51 3.22 -11.21
CA GLN A 191 -3.44 4.29 -11.60
C GLN A 191 -4.00 4.07 -13.00
N HIS A 192 -3.14 3.73 -13.97
CA HIS A 192 -3.56 3.49 -15.34
C HIS A 192 -4.50 2.28 -15.43
N PHE A 193 -4.21 1.20 -14.71
CA PHE A 193 -5.07 0.01 -14.72
C PHE A 193 -6.43 0.27 -14.06
N ILE A 194 -6.48 0.95 -12.92
CA ILE A 194 -7.74 1.31 -12.25
C ILE A 194 -8.54 2.31 -13.09
N GLY A 195 -7.87 3.30 -13.66
CA GLY A 195 -8.44 4.41 -14.38
C GLY A 195 -9.04 5.49 -13.48
N PRO A 196 -9.25 6.72 -13.99
CA PRO A 196 -9.69 7.86 -13.17
C PRO A 196 -11.05 7.63 -12.51
N ILE A 197 -12.02 7.07 -13.24
CA ILE A 197 -13.35 6.77 -12.69
C ILE A 197 -13.27 5.73 -11.56
N GLY A 198 -12.35 4.76 -11.67
CA GLY A 198 -12.13 3.77 -10.63
C GLY A 198 -11.50 4.36 -9.38
N ILE A 199 -10.57 5.32 -9.53
CA ILE A 199 -9.90 5.99 -8.42
C ILE A 199 -10.87 6.86 -7.64
N GLU A 200 -11.53 7.80 -8.29
CA GLU A 200 -12.45 8.74 -7.65
C GLU A 200 -13.74 8.07 -7.14
N GLY A 201 -14.23 7.07 -7.88
CA GLY A 201 -15.44 6.34 -7.54
C GLY A 201 -15.19 5.15 -6.62
N LEU A 202 -14.68 4.07 -7.17
CA LEU A 202 -14.65 2.77 -6.50
C LEU A 202 -13.59 2.69 -5.39
N LEU A 203 -12.37 3.21 -5.63
CA LEU A 203 -11.29 3.20 -4.64
C LEU A 203 -11.63 4.10 -3.45
N ALA A 204 -12.00 5.36 -3.70
CA ALA A 204 -12.35 6.32 -2.65
C ALA A 204 -13.56 5.85 -1.82
N SER A 205 -14.62 5.38 -2.49
CA SER A 205 -15.80 4.87 -1.79
C SER A 205 -15.55 3.59 -0.98
N SER A 206 -14.59 2.78 -1.40
CA SER A 206 -14.16 1.59 -0.65
C SER A 206 -13.41 1.97 0.61
N PHE A 207 -12.50 2.95 0.55
CA PHE A 207 -11.82 3.48 1.74
C PHE A 207 -12.81 4.00 2.78
N MET A 208 -13.81 4.78 2.35
CA MET A 208 -14.85 5.29 3.23
C MET A 208 -15.69 4.16 3.86
N ALA A 209 -16.04 3.15 3.06
CA ALA A 209 -16.81 2.00 3.57
C ALA A 209 -16.00 1.19 4.59
N LEU A 210 -14.71 0.94 4.33
CA LEU A 210 -13.81 0.24 5.25
C LEU A 210 -13.62 1.02 6.55
N GLY A 211 -13.32 2.32 6.46
CA GLY A 211 -13.16 3.19 7.62
C GLY A 211 -14.42 3.22 8.49
N THR A 212 -15.59 3.38 7.86
CA THR A 212 -16.87 3.39 8.58
C THR A 212 -17.19 2.05 9.24
N ALA A 213 -16.91 0.93 8.55
CA ALA A 213 -17.16 -0.39 9.09
C ALA A 213 -16.30 -0.69 10.32
N LEU A 214 -15.00 -0.39 10.23
CA LEU A 214 -14.06 -0.69 11.31
C LEU A 214 -14.18 0.24 12.51
N THR A 215 -14.62 1.48 12.33
CA THR A 215 -14.72 2.46 13.43
C THR A 215 -16.09 2.53 14.09
N SER A 216 -17.00 1.63 13.70
CA SER A 216 -18.30 1.49 14.35
C SER A 216 -18.13 1.00 15.79
N SER A 217 -18.75 1.70 16.75
CA SER A 217 -18.68 1.40 18.18
C SER A 217 -19.17 0.00 18.58
N GLU A 218 -19.91 -0.68 17.68
CA GLU A 218 -20.48 -2.01 17.93
C GLU A 218 -19.44 -3.15 17.92
N HIS A 219 -18.21 -2.90 17.46
CA HIS A 219 -17.29 -4.00 17.11
C HIS A 219 -16.05 -4.11 17.99
N GLY A 220 -15.81 -3.18 18.93
CA GLY A 220 -14.68 -3.25 19.82
C GLY A 220 -13.32 -3.37 19.09
N LEU A 221 -13.14 -2.66 17.98
CA LEU A 221 -11.90 -2.73 17.17
C LEU A 221 -10.65 -2.51 18.05
N GLU A 222 -10.75 -1.65 19.04
CA GLU A 222 -9.64 -1.32 19.96
C GLU A 222 -9.19 -2.55 20.76
N ASP A 223 -10.11 -3.42 21.16
CA ASP A 223 -9.80 -4.64 21.92
C ASP A 223 -9.04 -5.66 21.05
N TYR A 224 -9.49 -5.85 19.80
CA TYR A 224 -8.79 -6.73 18.85
C TYR A 224 -7.40 -6.21 18.47
N LEU A 225 -7.28 -4.90 18.26
CA LEU A 225 -6.00 -4.27 17.96
C LEU A 225 -5.04 -4.31 19.14
N SER A 226 -5.54 -4.27 20.38
CA SER A 226 -4.70 -4.33 21.57
C SER A 226 -3.89 -5.62 21.65
N ILE A 227 -4.50 -6.75 21.31
CA ILE A 227 -3.81 -8.05 21.27
C ILE A 227 -2.73 -8.05 20.20
N PHE A 228 -3.09 -7.63 18.97
CA PHE A 228 -2.17 -7.57 17.85
C PHE A 228 -0.99 -6.62 18.13
N VAL A 229 -1.27 -5.40 18.60
CA VAL A 229 -0.23 -4.39 18.88
C VAL A 229 0.67 -4.83 20.03
N HIS A 230 0.13 -5.50 21.05
CA HIS A 230 0.93 -6.04 22.14
C HIS A 230 1.98 -7.03 21.63
N ASP A 231 1.59 -7.96 20.76
CA ASP A 231 2.50 -8.95 20.21
C ASP A 231 3.57 -8.31 19.31
N GLU A 232 3.19 -7.34 18.48
CA GLU A 232 4.12 -6.61 17.61
C GLU A 232 5.14 -5.78 18.41
N VAL A 233 4.68 -5.08 19.45
CA VAL A 233 5.57 -4.32 20.36
C VAL A 233 6.53 -5.26 21.10
N ARG A 234 6.04 -6.41 21.57
CA ARG A 234 6.88 -7.44 22.21
C ARG A 234 7.94 -7.97 21.25
N PHE A 235 7.56 -8.20 19.98
CA PHE A 235 8.51 -8.63 18.96
C PHE A 235 9.59 -7.57 18.70
N TRP A 236 9.22 -6.28 18.65
CA TRP A 236 10.17 -5.17 18.52
C TRP A 236 11.20 -5.17 19.66
N PHE A 237 10.75 -5.29 20.92
CA PHE A 237 11.66 -5.39 22.07
C PHE A 237 12.58 -6.60 22.00
N SER A 238 12.09 -7.75 21.52
CA SER A 238 12.93 -8.95 21.40
C SER A 238 14.03 -8.78 20.34
N GLY A 239 13.79 -8.01 19.29
CA GLY A 239 14.78 -7.65 18.28
C GLY A 239 15.87 -6.69 18.79
N MET A 240 15.56 -5.89 19.81
CA MET A 240 16.47 -4.91 20.42
C MET A 240 17.25 -5.45 21.64
N GLN A 241 17.28 -6.76 21.85
CA GLN A 241 17.85 -7.41 23.06
C GLN A 241 19.29 -7.04 23.41
N HIS A 242 20.05 -6.38 22.54
CA HIS A 242 21.40 -5.92 22.86
C HIS A 242 21.47 -4.62 23.64
N GLN A 243 20.35 -3.86 23.77
CA GLN A 243 20.37 -2.54 24.40
C GLN A 243 19.48 -2.40 25.65
N SER A 244 18.53 -3.28 25.88
CA SER A 244 17.63 -3.14 27.04
C SER A 244 17.22 -4.48 27.62
N LYS A 245 17.88 -4.87 28.72
CA LYS A 245 17.46 -5.98 29.57
C LYS A 245 16.10 -5.61 30.20
N HIS A 246 15.05 -6.40 29.92
CA HIS A 246 13.76 -6.42 30.64
C HIS A 246 12.76 -5.26 30.38
N LEU A 247 12.73 -4.65 29.21
CA LEU A 247 11.60 -3.80 28.86
C LEU A 247 10.44 -4.68 28.35
N GLU A 248 9.35 -4.73 29.13
CA GLU A 248 8.08 -5.32 28.68
C GLU A 248 7.19 -4.21 28.07
N PRO A 249 6.32 -4.56 27.09
CA PRO A 249 5.39 -3.60 26.55
C PRO A 249 4.45 -3.08 27.66
N THR A 250 4.48 -1.79 27.92
CA THR A 250 3.56 -1.16 28.85
C THR A 250 2.17 -1.05 28.22
N ILE A 251 1.13 -1.17 29.04
CA ILE A 251 -0.27 -1.01 28.60
C ILE A 251 -0.48 0.35 27.90
N ASP A 252 0.16 1.40 28.40
CA ASP A 252 0.03 2.74 27.82
C ASP A 252 0.64 2.84 26.43
N LEU A 253 1.77 2.19 26.19
CA LEU A 253 2.40 2.13 24.87
C LEU A 253 1.51 1.38 23.84
N VAL A 254 0.93 0.25 24.25
CA VAL A 254 -0.03 -0.49 23.44
C VAL A 254 -1.22 0.40 23.11
N LYS A 255 -1.81 1.07 24.10
CA LYS A 255 -2.94 1.99 23.88
C LYS A 255 -2.61 3.14 22.93
N GLN A 256 -1.41 3.73 23.03
CA GLN A 256 -0.97 4.80 22.14
C GLN A 256 -0.91 4.31 20.67
N ASN A 257 -0.30 3.16 20.41
CA ASN A 257 -0.24 2.58 19.08
C ASN A 257 -1.65 2.23 18.54
N VAL A 258 -2.51 1.64 19.37
CA VAL A 258 -3.92 1.35 19.01
C VAL A 258 -4.65 2.65 18.65
N CYS A 259 -4.49 3.70 19.44
CA CYS A 259 -5.10 5.00 19.20
C CYS A 259 -4.70 5.57 17.83
N GLU A 260 -3.42 5.46 17.42
CA GLU A 260 -2.96 5.92 16.11
C GLU A 260 -3.55 5.11 14.96
N VAL A 261 -3.70 3.78 15.10
CA VAL A 261 -4.37 2.93 14.09
C VAL A 261 -5.84 3.32 13.96
N VAL A 262 -6.55 3.46 15.08
CA VAL A 262 -7.98 3.85 15.08
C VAL A 262 -8.17 5.26 14.54
N LYS A 263 -7.28 6.20 14.84
CA LYS A 263 -7.30 7.56 14.30
C LYS A 263 -7.18 7.56 12.76
N ARG A 264 -6.28 6.77 12.20
CA ARG A 264 -6.15 6.61 10.74
C ARG A 264 -7.41 5.99 10.12
N ALA A 265 -8.00 4.98 10.74
CA ALA A 265 -9.24 4.39 10.27
C ALA A 265 -10.41 5.40 10.31
N ARG A 266 -10.50 6.19 11.39
CA ARG A 266 -11.52 7.26 11.53
C ARG A 266 -11.33 8.38 10.50
N LEU A 267 -10.10 8.71 10.14
CA LEU A 267 -9.82 9.70 9.09
C LEU A 267 -10.43 9.29 7.76
N MET A 268 -10.43 7.99 7.45
CA MET A 268 -11.01 7.44 6.21
C MET A 268 -12.52 7.15 6.30
N SER A 269 -13.16 7.28 7.47
CA SER A 269 -14.59 7.01 7.61
C SER A 269 -15.45 8.09 6.94
N CYS A 270 -16.69 7.71 6.57
CA CYS A 270 -17.69 8.69 6.12
C CYS A 270 -17.97 9.68 7.25
N ARG A 271 -17.75 10.97 6.99
CA ARG A 271 -18.26 12.03 7.84
C ARG A 271 -19.61 12.45 7.27
N TYR A 272 -20.68 12.06 7.93
CA TYR A 272 -21.97 12.67 7.66
C TYR A 272 -21.87 14.13 8.14
N GLY A 273 -21.86 15.08 7.21
CA GLY A 273 -21.93 16.48 7.55
C GLY A 273 -23.20 16.74 8.37
N GLN A 274 -23.14 17.69 9.30
CA GLN A 274 -24.32 18.12 10.08
C GLN A 274 -25.41 18.75 9.18
N ASP A 275 -25.09 19.06 7.94
CA ASP A 275 -26.04 19.54 6.94
C ASP A 275 -26.68 18.37 6.20
N LYS A 276 -27.94 18.11 6.52
CA LYS A 276 -28.81 17.09 5.91
C LYS A 276 -29.05 17.26 4.40
N ALA A 277 -28.44 18.24 3.75
CA ALA A 277 -28.62 18.59 2.35
C ALA A 277 -27.58 18.02 1.38
N SER A 278 -26.45 17.49 1.83
CA SER A 278 -25.46 16.91 0.91
C SER A 278 -25.70 15.42 0.68
N ILE A 279 -26.13 15.10 -0.53
CA ILE A 279 -26.55 13.74 -0.97
C ILE A 279 -25.38 12.77 -1.11
N THR A 280 -24.12 13.25 -1.11
CA THR A 280 -22.92 12.41 -1.23
C THR A 280 -21.95 12.68 -0.09
N PRO A 281 -21.71 11.72 0.80
CA PRO A 281 -20.68 11.87 1.83
C PRO A 281 -19.29 11.78 1.18
N VAL A 282 -18.77 12.88 0.70
CA VAL A 282 -17.39 12.97 0.23
C VAL A 282 -16.50 13.27 1.42
N ASN A 283 -15.59 12.34 1.73
CA ASN A 283 -14.57 12.60 2.72
C ASN A 283 -13.34 13.23 2.02
N GLN A 284 -13.19 14.55 2.14
CA GLN A 284 -12.08 15.27 1.53
C GLN A 284 -10.71 14.70 1.97
N ALA A 285 -10.57 14.27 3.20
CA ALA A 285 -9.32 13.68 3.69
C ALA A 285 -8.94 12.38 2.93
N VAL A 286 -9.91 11.61 2.46
CA VAL A 286 -9.66 10.43 1.61
C VAL A 286 -9.16 10.86 0.23
N LEU A 287 -9.77 11.87 -0.37
CA LEU A 287 -9.33 12.39 -1.66
C LEU A 287 -7.93 13.01 -1.57
N ASP A 288 -7.66 13.75 -0.51
CA ASP A 288 -6.33 14.33 -0.25
C ASP A 288 -5.26 13.25 -0.07
N LEU A 289 -5.58 12.15 0.63
CA LEU A 289 -4.67 11.00 0.76
C LEU A 289 -4.40 10.30 -0.58
N ILE A 290 -5.43 10.13 -1.41
CA ILE A 290 -5.30 9.54 -2.75
C ILE A 290 -4.43 10.44 -3.62
N ASN A 291 -4.70 11.74 -3.65
CA ASN A 291 -3.91 12.73 -4.39
C ASN A 291 -2.46 12.76 -3.90
N TYR A 292 -2.26 12.70 -2.59
CA TYR A 292 -0.91 12.66 -2.00
C TYR A 292 -0.15 11.39 -2.40
N ALA A 293 -0.81 10.23 -2.40
CA ALA A 293 -0.21 8.95 -2.77
C ALA A 293 0.17 8.85 -4.26
N SER A 294 -0.60 9.51 -5.13
CA SER A 294 -0.43 9.47 -6.59
C SER A 294 0.44 10.62 -7.13
N HIS A 295 0.71 11.65 -6.30
CA HIS A 295 1.40 12.84 -6.76
C HIS A 295 2.86 12.56 -7.15
N PRO A 296 3.31 12.96 -8.36
CA PRO A 296 4.66 12.65 -8.84
C PRO A 296 5.77 13.11 -7.90
N SER A 297 5.62 14.28 -7.25
CA SER A 297 6.62 14.78 -6.29
C SER A 297 6.77 13.89 -5.06
N LYS A 298 5.73 13.14 -4.66
CA LYS A 298 5.78 12.20 -3.53
C LYS A 298 6.30 10.84 -3.94
N LEU A 299 5.93 10.39 -5.12
CA LEU A 299 6.47 9.17 -5.74
C LEU A 299 7.98 9.31 -6.00
N ALA A 300 8.44 10.46 -6.46
CA ALA A 300 9.85 10.75 -6.70
C ALA A 300 10.72 10.74 -5.42
N LEU A 301 10.12 10.93 -4.24
CA LEU A 301 10.84 10.82 -2.96
C LEU A 301 11.06 9.37 -2.51
N GLN A 302 10.38 8.40 -3.13
CA GLN A 302 10.60 6.99 -2.84
C GLN A 302 12.01 6.54 -3.24
N ASP A 303 12.50 5.51 -2.57
CA ASP A 303 13.72 4.84 -2.98
C ASP A 303 13.51 4.19 -4.36
N PRO A 304 14.48 4.25 -5.29
CA PRO A 304 14.33 3.64 -6.62
C PRO A 304 14.08 2.13 -6.57
N THR A 305 14.54 1.42 -5.53
CA THR A 305 14.25 -0.01 -5.33
C THR A 305 12.77 -0.29 -5.02
N TRP A 306 12.04 0.72 -4.54
CA TRP A 306 10.59 0.66 -4.38
C TRP A 306 9.86 0.67 -5.73
N MET A 307 10.56 1.04 -6.81
CA MET A 307 10.03 1.17 -8.18
C MET A 307 8.78 2.07 -8.24
N PRO A 308 8.91 3.38 -8.03
CA PRO A 308 7.77 4.30 -7.98
C PRO A 308 7.00 4.43 -9.30
N TRP A 309 7.59 4.01 -10.41
CA TRP A 309 6.98 3.96 -11.76
C TRP A 309 6.06 2.73 -11.99
N LEU A 310 6.25 1.64 -11.21
CA LEU A 310 5.58 0.36 -11.42
C LEU A 310 4.32 0.16 -10.55
#